data_ccf737d7b40be6fba6ba9e6bbcadbf41
#
_entry.id   ccf737d7b40be6fba6ba9e6bbcadbf41
#
_cell.length_a   1.000
_cell.length_b   1.000
_cell.length_c   1.000
_cell.angle_alpha   90.00
_cell.angle_beta   90.00
_cell.angle_gamma   90.00
#
_symmetry.space_group_name_H-M   'P 1'
#
loop_
_entity.id
_entity.type
_entity.pdbx_description
1 polymer ?
#
loop_
_entity_poly.entity_id
_entity_poly.type
_entity_poly.pdbx_seq_one_letter_code
_entity_poly.pdbx_strand_id
1 'polypeptide(L)'
;MIATLTGEIKGISLDRAIVEVGGVGLSVNITQIAASNLNLGTTVTFHTSLVVREESLTLYGFLTAESKQLFEQVQTVSGIGPKVALSILGSLTPEELAAAIAGENIAAIERVPGIGRKGAQRLILELKGKLSDLSDGGSVATHQPVWREQLTSALISLGFAPKDSDRAITTVVNELQGDGIEPSDLGMSELLRRALQSGGRK
;
A
#
# COMPACT_ATOMS: atom_id res chain seq x y z
N MET A 1 -19.57 -0.56 2.74
CA MET A 1 -18.35 -1.24 3.19
C MET A 1 -17.59 -0.27 4.08
N ILE A 2 -16.99 -0.72 5.20
CA ILE A 2 -16.24 0.14 6.12
C ILE A 2 -14.80 0.22 5.58
N ALA A 3 -14.40 1.37 5.04
CA ALA A 3 -13.09 1.58 4.41
C ALA A 3 -12.08 2.23 5.36
N THR A 4 -12.58 3.09 6.24
CA THR A 4 -11.81 3.76 7.30
C THR A 4 -12.65 3.81 8.56
N LEU A 5 -11.99 3.90 9.71
CA LEU A 5 -12.62 4.01 11.02
C LEU A 5 -11.83 5.01 11.86
N THR A 6 -12.44 6.11 12.23
CA THR A 6 -11.83 7.13 13.10
C THR A 6 -12.60 7.20 14.40
N GLY A 7 -11.91 7.08 15.52
CA GLY A 7 -12.51 7.14 16.84
C GLY A 7 -11.50 7.06 17.98
N GLU A 8 -12.00 7.13 19.21
CA GLU A 8 -11.21 7.06 20.42
C GLU A 8 -10.94 5.60 20.82
N ILE A 9 -9.71 5.28 21.19
CA ILE A 9 -9.32 3.95 21.67
C ILE A 9 -9.83 3.74 23.10
N LYS A 10 -10.78 2.82 23.27
CA LYS A 10 -11.36 2.44 24.57
C LYS A 10 -10.79 1.14 25.15
N GLY A 11 -10.14 0.34 24.34
CA GLY A 11 -9.51 -0.91 24.80
C GLY A 11 -8.45 -1.38 23.82
N ILE A 12 -7.39 -2.00 24.36
CA ILE A 12 -6.28 -2.57 23.57
C ILE A 12 -5.97 -3.95 24.15
N SER A 13 -5.87 -4.93 23.26
CA SER A 13 -5.36 -6.28 23.51
C SER A 13 -4.20 -6.54 22.55
N LEU A 14 -3.55 -7.71 22.66
CA LEU A 14 -2.41 -8.08 21.80
C LEU A 14 -2.74 -8.06 20.30
N ASP A 15 -3.98 -8.38 19.94
CA ASP A 15 -4.42 -8.58 18.55
C ASP A 15 -5.68 -7.78 18.19
N ARG A 16 -6.14 -6.89 19.11
CA ARG A 16 -7.42 -6.21 18.96
C ARG A 16 -7.43 -4.84 19.64
N ALA A 17 -8.10 -3.89 19.01
CA ALA A 17 -8.47 -2.62 19.60
C ALA A 17 -9.99 -2.45 19.63
N ILE A 18 -10.49 -1.73 20.64
CA ILE A 18 -11.88 -1.24 20.68
C ILE A 18 -11.84 0.25 20.36
N VAL A 19 -12.50 0.63 19.28
CA VAL A 19 -12.59 2.02 18.81
C VAL A 19 -14.00 2.51 18.99
N GLU A 20 -14.18 3.57 19.76
CA GLU A 20 -15.50 4.19 19.95
C GLU A 20 -15.78 5.23 18.86
N VAL A 21 -16.91 5.06 18.21
CA VAL A 21 -17.43 5.98 17.19
C VAL A 21 -18.87 6.29 17.51
N GLY A 22 -19.17 7.53 17.90
CA GLY A 22 -20.52 7.97 18.19
C GLY A 22 -21.21 7.17 19.32
N GLY A 23 -20.46 6.75 20.35
CA GLY A 23 -20.95 5.95 21.47
C GLY A 23 -21.05 4.44 21.21
N VAL A 24 -20.59 3.97 20.02
CA VAL A 24 -20.54 2.54 19.68
C VAL A 24 -19.09 2.06 19.66
N GLY A 25 -18.76 1.04 20.47
CA GLY A 25 -17.45 0.41 20.50
C GLY A 25 -17.32 -0.65 19.41
N LEU A 26 -16.47 -0.40 18.41
CA LEU A 26 -16.17 -1.34 17.33
C LEU A 26 -14.91 -2.13 17.64
N SER A 27 -15.00 -3.47 17.55
CA SER A 27 -13.85 -4.35 17.74
C SER A 27 -13.08 -4.52 16.44
N VAL A 28 -11.82 -4.11 16.43
CA VAL A 28 -10.93 -4.11 15.25
C VAL A 28 -9.77 -5.05 15.51
N ASN A 29 -9.58 -6.05 14.65
CA ASN A 29 -8.40 -6.92 14.70
C ASN A 29 -7.20 -6.17 14.10
N ILE A 30 -6.10 -6.15 14.83
CA ILE A 30 -4.88 -5.42 14.49
C ILE A 30 -3.64 -6.30 14.69
N THR A 31 -2.50 -5.90 14.15
CA THR A 31 -1.23 -6.57 14.44
C THR A 31 -0.73 -6.20 15.84
N GLN A 32 0.12 -7.04 16.45
CA GLN A 32 0.77 -6.74 17.72
C GLN A 32 1.62 -5.46 17.64
N ILE A 33 2.27 -5.23 16.50
CA ILE A 33 3.05 -4.01 16.25
C ILE A 33 2.12 -2.78 16.28
N ALA A 34 0.95 -2.87 15.65
CA ALA A 34 -0.04 -1.79 15.72
C ALA A 34 -0.52 -1.57 17.15
N ALA A 35 -0.82 -2.67 17.89
CA ALA A 35 -1.27 -2.59 19.29
C ALA A 35 -0.27 -1.87 20.20
N SER A 36 1.04 -2.12 20.02
CA SER A 36 2.10 -1.46 20.79
C SER A 36 2.25 0.04 20.54
N ASN A 37 1.75 0.51 19.39
CA ASN A 37 1.79 1.92 19.00
C ASN A 37 0.51 2.70 19.37
N LEU A 38 -0.48 2.03 19.98
CA LEU A 38 -1.73 2.66 20.39
C LEU A 38 -1.71 3.02 21.86
N ASN A 39 -2.44 4.08 22.22
CA ASN A 39 -2.66 4.48 23.60
C ASN A 39 -4.16 4.62 23.87
N LEU A 40 -4.60 4.21 25.07
CA LEU A 40 -5.97 4.42 25.52
C LEU A 40 -6.33 5.90 25.56
N GLY A 41 -7.54 6.23 25.15
CA GLY A 41 -8.06 7.60 25.14
C GLY A 41 -7.58 8.45 23.97
N THR A 42 -6.69 7.95 23.11
CA THR A 42 -6.26 8.68 21.92
C THR A 42 -7.18 8.43 20.75
N THR A 43 -7.36 9.44 19.90
CA THR A 43 -8.09 9.29 18.63
C THR A 43 -7.14 8.73 17.56
N VAL A 44 -7.60 7.68 16.88
CA VAL A 44 -6.86 7.04 15.78
C VAL A 44 -7.74 6.90 14.56
N THR A 45 -7.13 6.93 13.38
CA THR A 45 -7.78 6.54 12.12
C THR A 45 -7.16 5.23 11.62
N PHE A 46 -7.99 4.20 11.51
CA PHE A 46 -7.62 2.95 10.86
C PHE A 46 -8.08 2.91 9.41
N HIS A 47 -7.23 2.43 8.53
CA HIS A 47 -7.64 1.89 7.24
C HIS A 47 -8.17 0.48 7.46
N THR A 48 -9.42 0.21 7.05
CA THR A 48 -10.10 -1.02 7.45
C THR A 48 -10.44 -1.92 6.27
N SER A 49 -10.43 -3.23 6.53
CA SER A 49 -10.96 -4.27 5.66
C SER A 49 -12.02 -5.07 6.42
N LEU A 50 -13.25 -5.07 5.91
CA LEU A 50 -14.37 -5.80 6.50
C LEU A 50 -14.50 -7.17 5.80
N VAL A 51 -14.31 -8.23 6.57
CA VAL A 51 -14.52 -9.60 6.12
C VAL A 51 -15.90 -10.06 6.58
N VAL A 52 -16.76 -10.36 5.62
CA VAL A 52 -18.14 -10.83 5.85
C VAL A 52 -18.21 -12.32 5.59
N ARG A 53 -18.73 -13.08 6.55
CA ARG A 53 -19.03 -14.52 6.43
C ARG A 53 -20.46 -14.73 6.90
N GLU A 54 -21.03 -15.93 6.64
CA GLU A 54 -22.40 -16.27 7.04
C GLU A 54 -22.69 -15.98 8.51
N GLU A 55 -21.73 -16.29 9.39
CA GLU A 55 -21.92 -16.22 10.84
C GLU A 55 -21.11 -15.09 11.50
N SER A 56 -20.35 -14.27 10.74
CA SER A 56 -19.48 -13.26 11.34
C SER A 56 -19.18 -12.07 10.45
N LEU A 57 -19.11 -10.90 11.11
CA LEU A 57 -18.55 -9.68 10.56
C LEU A 57 -17.24 -9.40 11.30
N THR A 58 -16.14 -9.43 10.59
CA THR A 58 -14.81 -9.23 11.20
C THR A 58 -14.13 -8.02 10.57
N LEU A 59 -13.80 -7.05 11.41
CA LEU A 59 -13.11 -5.83 10.98
C LEU A 59 -11.60 -5.97 11.27
N TYR A 60 -10.80 -5.74 10.24
CA TYR A 60 -9.34 -5.65 10.33
C TYR A 60 -8.92 -4.20 10.14
N GLY A 61 -7.98 -3.73 10.96
CA GLY A 61 -7.51 -2.35 10.95
C GLY A 61 -6.00 -2.22 10.82
N PHE A 62 -5.59 -1.23 10.05
CA PHE A 62 -4.21 -0.94 9.72
C PHE A 62 -3.97 0.56 9.91
N LEU A 63 -2.79 0.91 10.43
CA LEU A 63 -2.42 2.32 10.65
C LEU A 63 -2.06 3.03 9.35
N THR A 64 -1.73 2.29 8.29
CA THR A 64 -1.39 2.83 6.98
C THR A 64 -2.20 2.17 5.85
N ALA A 65 -2.38 2.89 4.75
CA ALA A 65 -3.09 2.40 3.57
C ALA A 65 -2.32 1.25 2.90
N GLU A 66 -0.99 1.33 2.91
CA GLU A 66 -0.08 0.32 2.34
C GLU A 66 -0.22 -1.02 3.07
N SER A 67 -0.28 -0.99 4.41
CA SER A 67 -0.49 -2.19 5.22
C SER A 67 -1.84 -2.84 4.92
N LYS A 68 -2.90 -2.04 4.73
CA LYS A 68 -4.21 -2.55 4.29
C LYS A 68 -4.13 -3.18 2.90
N GLN A 69 -3.49 -2.51 1.96
CA GLN A 69 -3.33 -3.00 0.58
C GLN A 69 -2.57 -4.32 0.56
N LEU A 70 -1.47 -4.42 1.31
CA LEU A 70 -0.70 -5.65 1.45
C LEU A 70 -1.54 -6.79 2.06
N PHE A 71 -2.33 -6.48 3.12
CA PHE A 71 -3.27 -7.44 3.71
C PHE A 71 -4.27 -7.99 2.69
N GLU A 72 -4.85 -7.13 1.86
CA GLU A 72 -5.80 -7.55 0.82
C GLU A 72 -5.09 -8.36 -0.28
N GLN A 73 -3.88 -7.97 -0.64
CA GLN A 73 -3.10 -8.64 -1.67
C GLN A 73 -2.65 -10.04 -1.26
N VAL A 74 -2.14 -10.25 -0.04
CA VAL A 74 -1.73 -11.59 0.39
C VAL A 74 -2.90 -12.56 0.50
N GLN A 75 -4.11 -12.06 0.73
CA GLN A 75 -5.34 -12.87 0.73
C GLN A 75 -5.77 -13.34 -0.67
N THR A 76 -5.22 -12.78 -1.74
CA THR A 76 -5.45 -13.29 -3.10
C THR A 76 -4.74 -14.62 -3.36
N VAL A 77 -3.79 -14.98 -2.47
CA VAL A 77 -3.07 -16.26 -2.54
C VAL A 77 -3.95 -17.38 -2.01
N SER A 78 -4.10 -18.43 -2.78
CA SER A 78 -4.92 -19.58 -2.41
C SER A 78 -4.46 -20.21 -1.09
N GLY A 79 -5.39 -20.34 -0.14
CA GLY A 79 -5.13 -20.89 1.20
C GLY A 79 -4.63 -19.89 2.22
N ILE A 80 -4.48 -18.61 1.87
CA ILE A 80 -4.18 -17.52 2.82
C ILE A 80 -5.47 -16.78 3.15
N GLY A 81 -6.00 -17.06 4.34
CA GLY A 81 -7.14 -16.33 4.86
C GLY A 81 -6.74 -15.08 5.68
N PRO A 82 -7.72 -14.28 6.10
CA PRO A 82 -7.46 -13.01 6.78
C PRO A 82 -6.66 -13.16 8.08
N LYS A 83 -6.83 -14.24 8.85
CA LYS A 83 -6.03 -14.47 10.06
C LYS A 83 -4.54 -14.68 9.74
N VAL A 84 -4.25 -15.47 8.70
CA VAL A 84 -2.88 -15.72 8.25
C VAL A 84 -2.28 -14.46 7.64
N ALA A 85 -3.05 -13.72 6.84
CA ALA A 85 -2.63 -12.44 6.29
C ALA A 85 -2.25 -11.44 7.40
N LEU A 86 -3.06 -11.35 8.47
CA LEU A 86 -2.73 -10.49 9.62
C LEU A 86 -1.44 -10.97 10.33
N SER A 87 -1.24 -12.30 10.46
CA SER A 87 0.00 -12.87 11.04
C SER A 87 1.23 -12.53 10.20
N ILE A 88 1.12 -12.51 8.86
CA ILE A 88 2.20 -12.09 7.97
C ILE A 88 2.61 -10.64 8.30
N LEU A 89 1.64 -9.72 8.30
CA LEU A 89 1.88 -8.30 8.57
C LEU A 89 2.31 -8.02 10.02
N GLY A 90 2.04 -8.93 10.93
CA GLY A 90 2.52 -8.85 12.33
C GLY A 90 3.92 -9.44 12.54
N SER A 91 4.45 -10.19 11.56
CA SER A 91 5.74 -10.88 11.66
C SER A 91 6.80 -10.32 10.71
N LEU A 92 6.40 -9.74 9.60
CA LEU A 92 7.27 -9.21 8.54
C LEU A 92 6.82 -7.81 8.16
N THR A 93 7.76 -6.90 7.99
CA THR A 93 7.47 -5.61 7.35
C THR A 93 7.18 -5.81 5.84
N PRO A 94 6.55 -4.84 5.17
CA PRO A 94 6.35 -4.92 3.72
C PRO A 94 7.65 -5.16 2.95
N GLU A 95 8.75 -4.51 3.36
CA GLU A 95 10.07 -4.64 2.76
C GLU A 95 10.67 -6.03 2.99
N GLU A 96 10.55 -6.57 4.21
CA GLU A 96 11.02 -7.91 4.54
C GLU A 96 10.25 -8.98 3.78
N LEU A 97 8.94 -8.81 3.63
CA LEU A 97 8.11 -9.72 2.83
C LEU A 97 8.50 -9.65 1.35
N ALA A 98 8.66 -8.44 0.80
CA ALA A 98 9.09 -8.25 -0.59
C ALA A 98 10.48 -8.87 -0.84
N ALA A 99 11.44 -8.64 0.07
CA ALA A 99 12.78 -9.24 0.00
C ALA A 99 12.73 -10.78 0.09
N ALA A 100 11.88 -11.33 0.98
CA ALA A 100 11.71 -12.77 1.12
C ALA A 100 11.11 -13.42 -0.15
N ILE A 101 10.17 -12.72 -0.79
CA ILE A 101 9.56 -13.18 -2.05
C ILE A 101 10.54 -13.09 -3.22
N ALA A 102 11.23 -11.95 -3.36
CA ALA A 102 12.21 -11.75 -4.42
C ALA A 102 13.39 -12.74 -4.32
N GLY A 103 13.87 -13.00 -3.10
CA GLY A 103 14.94 -13.94 -2.79
C GLY A 103 14.50 -15.40 -2.65
N GLU A 104 13.21 -15.71 -2.89
CA GLU A 104 12.61 -17.05 -2.70
C GLU A 104 12.93 -17.66 -1.31
N ASN A 105 13.00 -16.81 -0.28
CA ASN A 105 13.35 -17.23 1.07
C ASN A 105 12.15 -17.87 1.80
N ILE A 106 11.92 -19.16 1.50
CA ILE A 106 10.86 -19.95 2.11
C ILE A 106 10.97 -19.94 3.64
N ALA A 107 12.20 -20.08 4.18
CA ALA A 107 12.41 -20.17 5.62
C ALA A 107 12.01 -18.89 6.38
N ALA A 108 12.13 -17.71 5.77
CA ALA A 108 11.68 -16.47 6.38
C ALA A 108 10.15 -16.44 6.52
N ILE A 109 9.44 -16.94 5.50
CA ILE A 109 7.97 -16.95 5.47
C ILE A 109 7.40 -18.06 6.35
N GLU A 110 8.07 -19.21 6.46
CA GLU A 110 7.67 -20.32 7.35
C GLU A 110 7.68 -19.95 8.84
N ARG A 111 8.43 -18.91 9.24
CA ARG A 111 8.45 -18.41 10.62
C ARG A 111 7.14 -17.73 11.01
N VAL A 112 6.33 -17.34 10.03
CA VAL A 112 5.03 -16.69 10.29
C VAL A 112 4.04 -17.72 10.83
N PRO A 113 3.42 -17.47 11.99
CA PRO A 113 2.43 -18.37 12.55
C PRO A 113 1.28 -18.62 11.57
N GLY A 114 0.97 -19.90 11.34
CA GLY A 114 -0.10 -20.33 10.43
C GLY A 114 0.35 -20.55 8.98
N ILE A 115 1.63 -20.38 8.66
CA ILE A 115 2.18 -20.69 7.34
C ILE A 115 3.16 -21.85 7.47
N GLY A 116 2.86 -22.95 6.78
CA GLY A 116 3.81 -24.04 6.60
C GLY A 116 4.52 -23.94 5.25
N ARG A 117 5.49 -24.83 5.02
CA ARG A 117 6.34 -24.84 3.82
C ARG A 117 5.57 -24.74 2.50
N LYS A 118 4.47 -25.50 2.36
CA LYS A 118 3.62 -25.45 1.15
C LYS A 118 2.94 -24.09 0.97
N GLY A 119 2.50 -23.47 2.07
CA GLY A 119 1.91 -22.12 2.06
C GLY A 119 2.93 -21.06 1.68
N ALA A 120 4.15 -21.14 2.24
CA ALA A 120 5.26 -20.24 1.92
C ALA A 120 5.67 -20.33 0.44
N GLN A 121 5.81 -21.53 -0.08
CA GLN A 121 6.12 -21.74 -1.51
C GLN A 121 5.04 -21.16 -2.43
N ARG A 122 3.76 -21.38 -2.10
CA ARG A 122 2.63 -20.84 -2.86
C ARG A 122 2.60 -19.32 -2.81
N LEU A 123 2.82 -18.74 -1.61
CA LEU A 123 2.86 -17.29 -1.43
C LEU A 123 3.94 -16.66 -2.31
N ILE A 124 5.15 -17.24 -2.32
CA ILE A 124 6.25 -16.77 -3.19
C ILE A 124 5.83 -16.87 -4.66
N LEU A 125 5.33 -18.02 -5.10
CA LEU A 125 4.98 -18.25 -6.50
C LEU A 125 3.89 -17.29 -7.00
N GLU A 126 2.82 -17.12 -6.22
CA GLU A 126 1.66 -16.32 -6.64
C GLU A 126 1.89 -14.81 -6.47
N LEU A 127 2.73 -14.38 -5.51
CA LEU A 127 3.04 -12.96 -5.31
C LEU A 127 4.26 -12.49 -6.11
N LYS A 128 5.19 -13.35 -6.49
CA LYS A 128 6.37 -12.97 -7.30
C LYS A 128 5.98 -12.28 -8.60
N GLY A 129 4.90 -12.74 -9.27
CA GLY A 129 4.34 -12.09 -10.46
C GLY A 129 3.61 -10.77 -10.17
N LYS A 130 3.01 -10.64 -9.00
CA LYS A 130 2.18 -9.49 -8.62
C LYS A 130 2.97 -8.39 -7.90
N LEU A 131 4.07 -8.74 -7.26
CA LEU A 131 4.98 -7.78 -6.60
C LEU A 131 5.94 -7.13 -7.59
N SER A 132 6.22 -7.75 -8.74
CA SER A 132 6.88 -7.06 -9.85
C SER A 132 6.01 -5.91 -10.40
N ASP A 133 4.69 -6.04 -10.37
CA ASP A 133 3.76 -4.95 -10.68
C ASP A 133 3.71 -3.88 -9.57
N LEU A 134 4.07 -4.25 -8.33
CA LEU A 134 4.21 -3.32 -7.20
C LEU A 134 5.64 -2.79 -7.06
N SER A 135 6.66 -3.51 -7.53
CA SER A 135 8.06 -3.04 -7.52
C SER A 135 8.37 -2.19 -8.77
N ASP A 136 7.60 -2.29 -9.83
CA ASP A 136 7.51 -1.24 -10.87
C ASP A 136 6.64 -0.04 -10.42
N GLY A 137 5.84 -0.20 -9.35
CA GLY A 137 5.11 0.84 -8.62
C GLY A 137 5.58 1.05 -7.18
N GLY A 138 6.58 0.32 -6.71
CA GLY A 138 7.08 0.26 -5.32
C GLY A 138 8.52 0.72 -5.13
N SER A 139 8.97 1.66 -5.91
CA SER A 139 9.83 2.70 -5.35
C SER A 139 8.96 3.43 -4.33
N VAL A 140 9.36 3.39 -3.03
CA VAL A 140 8.86 4.21 -1.94
C VAL A 140 7.72 5.09 -2.45
N ALA A 141 6.47 4.93 -1.96
CA ALA A 141 5.47 5.94 -2.20
C ALA A 141 5.96 7.27 -1.56
N THR A 142 6.98 7.88 -2.15
CA THR A 142 6.92 9.30 -2.39
C THR A 142 5.56 9.43 -3.06
N HIS A 143 4.58 9.97 -2.36
CA HIS A 143 3.43 10.62 -2.95
C HIS A 143 3.90 11.13 -4.30
N GLN A 144 3.55 10.40 -5.39
CA GLN A 144 3.82 11.01 -6.71
C GLN A 144 2.98 12.28 -6.67
N PRO A 145 3.61 13.44 -6.78
CA PRO A 145 2.89 14.68 -6.65
C PRO A 145 1.71 14.61 -7.61
N VAL A 146 0.54 15.02 -7.17
CA VAL A 146 -0.72 14.96 -7.93
C VAL A 146 -0.53 15.46 -9.37
N TRP A 147 0.39 16.41 -9.55
CA TRP A 147 0.75 16.93 -10.87
C TRP A 147 1.35 15.88 -11.81
N ARG A 148 2.12 14.90 -11.30
CA ARG A 148 2.77 13.88 -12.14
C ARG A 148 1.75 12.90 -12.74
N GLU A 149 0.79 12.47 -11.93
CA GLU A 149 -0.31 11.59 -12.38
C GLU A 149 -1.21 12.32 -13.40
N GLN A 150 -1.53 13.58 -13.14
CA GLN A 150 -2.30 14.43 -14.05
C GLN A 150 -1.55 14.65 -15.38
N LEU A 151 -0.24 14.89 -15.32
CA LEU A 151 0.59 15.10 -16.50
C LEU A 151 0.72 13.83 -17.33
N THR A 152 0.87 12.67 -16.70
CA THR A 152 0.88 11.35 -17.37
C THR A 152 -0.44 11.10 -18.08
N SER A 153 -1.56 11.31 -17.39
CA SER A 153 -2.90 11.15 -17.97
C SER A 153 -3.14 12.08 -19.15
N ALA A 154 -2.68 13.34 -19.06
CA ALA A 154 -2.78 14.31 -20.14
C ALA A 154 -1.97 13.90 -21.38
N LEU A 155 -0.72 13.45 -21.19
CA LEU A 155 0.14 12.99 -22.30
C LEU A 155 -0.44 11.73 -22.98
N ILE A 156 -0.96 10.77 -22.22
CA ILE A 156 -1.62 9.58 -22.77
C ILE A 156 -2.86 9.98 -23.58
N SER A 157 -3.66 10.95 -23.09
CA SER A 157 -4.83 11.47 -23.79
C SER A 157 -4.46 12.18 -25.10
N LEU A 158 -3.25 12.72 -25.18
CA LEU A 158 -2.69 13.33 -26.41
C LEU A 158 -2.04 12.31 -27.36
N GLY A 159 -2.09 11.01 -27.03
CA GLY A 159 -1.64 9.93 -27.89
C GLY A 159 -0.20 9.46 -27.65
N PHE A 160 0.44 9.88 -26.56
CA PHE A 160 1.76 9.35 -26.18
C PHE A 160 1.64 7.92 -25.65
N ALA A 161 2.59 7.06 -26.00
CA ALA A 161 2.69 5.76 -25.35
C ALA A 161 3.13 5.93 -23.89
N PRO A 162 2.70 5.05 -22.94
CA PRO A 162 3.05 5.17 -21.52
C PRO A 162 4.55 5.36 -21.26
N LYS A 163 5.41 4.61 -21.95
CA LYS A 163 6.88 4.72 -21.84
C LYS A 163 7.44 6.07 -22.32
N ASP A 164 6.83 6.64 -23.35
CA ASP A 164 7.24 7.95 -23.89
C ASP A 164 6.77 9.08 -22.99
N SER A 165 5.60 8.94 -22.36
CA SER A 165 5.09 9.86 -21.33
C SER A 165 6.02 9.92 -20.13
N ASP A 166 6.45 8.78 -19.58
CA ASP A 166 7.38 8.72 -18.45
C ASP A 166 8.75 9.33 -18.80
N ARG A 167 9.25 9.10 -20.02
CA ARG A 167 10.51 9.69 -20.46
C ARG A 167 10.40 11.20 -20.57
N ALA A 168 9.32 11.72 -21.17
CA ALA A 168 9.08 13.16 -21.30
C ALA A 168 8.99 13.83 -19.91
N ILE A 169 8.26 13.23 -18.98
CA ILE A 169 8.13 13.73 -17.60
C ILE A 169 9.48 13.73 -16.89
N THR A 170 10.26 12.66 -17.00
CA THR A 170 11.60 12.57 -16.38
C THR A 170 12.54 13.65 -16.92
N THR A 171 12.49 13.92 -18.23
CA THR A 171 13.30 15.00 -18.84
C THR A 171 12.92 16.36 -18.28
N VAL A 172 11.62 16.66 -18.18
CA VAL A 172 11.13 17.93 -17.59
C VAL A 172 11.53 18.08 -16.12
N VAL A 173 11.43 17.01 -15.33
CA VAL A 173 11.84 17.04 -13.92
C VAL A 173 13.33 17.34 -13.78
N ASN A 174 14.18 16.70 -14.59
CA ASN A 174 15.62 16.92 -14.58
C ASN A 174 16.00 18.36 -15.00
N GLU A 175 15.30 18.91 -16.00
CA GLU A 175 15.49 20.31 -16.42
C GLU A 175 15.11 21.29 -15.31
N LEU A 176 13.96 21.07 -14.66
CA LEU A 176 13.49 21.92 -13.57
C LEU A 176 14.40 21.85 -12.33
N GLN A 177 14.91 20.65 -12.00
CA GLN A 177 15.88 20.47 -10.91
C GLN A 177 17.19 21.18 -11.20
N GLY A 178 17.64 21.23 -12.47
CA GLY A 178 18.80 22.00 -12.91
C GLY A 178 18.60 23.51 -12.73
N ASP A 179 17.39 23.99 -12.88
CA ASP A 179 17.00 25.38 -12.70
C ASP A 179 16.63 25.74 -11.23
N GLY A 180 16.65 24.76 -10.32
CA GLY A 180 16.25 24.92 -8.92
C GLY A 180 14.76 25.19 -8.71
N ILE A 181 13.91 24.77 -9.64
CA ILE A 181 12.45 24.98 -9.62
C ILE A 181 11.77 23.67 -9.25
N GLU A 182 10.91 23.70 -8.24
CA GLU A 182 10.06 22.54 -7.90
C GLU A 182 8.90 22.42 -8.90
N PRO A 183 8.67 21.24 -9.48
CA PRO A 183 7.56 21.04 -10.41
C PRO A 183 6.17 21.39 -9.85
N SER A 184 6.00 21.29 -8.52
CA SER A 184 4.77 21.68 -7.80
C SER A 184 4.48 23.18 -7.84
N ASP A 185 5.49 24.01 -8.08
CA ASP A 185 5.34 25.46 -8.14
C ASP A 185 4.87 25.93 -9.52
N LEU A 186 4.89 25.03 -10.51
CA LEU A 186 4.45 25.33 -11.86
C LEU A 186 3.00 24.85 -12.09
N GLY A 187 2.25 25.64 -12.83
CA GLY A 187 0.91 25.23 -13.30
C GLY A 187 0.97 24.06 -14.26
N MET A 188 -0.07 23.19 -14.25
CA MET A 188 -0.18 22.01 -15.12
C MET A 188 0.04 22.32 -16.60
N SER A 189 -0.45 23.49 -17.07
CA SER A 189 -0.29 23.93 -18.46
C SER A 189 1.17 24.13 -18.85
N GLU A 190 2.00 24.64 -17.97
CA GLU A 190 3.42 24.87 -18.21
C GLU A 190 4.20 23.55 -18.19
N LEU A 191 3.89 22.64 -17.24
CA LEU A 191 4.46 21.29 -17.20
C LEU A 191 4.14 20.52 -18.47
N LEU A 192 2.89 20.58 -18.93
CA LEU A 192 2.44 19.90 -20.16
C LEU A 192 3.15 20.48 -21.39
N ARG A 193 3.28 21.81 -21.49
CA ARG A 193 3.98 22.46 -22.58
C ARG A 193 5.44 21.99 -22.68
N ARG A 194 6.16 21.94 -21.56
CA ARG A 194 7.55 21.48 -21.51
C ARG A 194 7.66 19.99 -21.89
N ALA A 195 6.75 19.16 -21.37
CA ALA A 195 6.72 17.74 -21.70
C ALA A 195 6.48 17.48 -23.21
N LEU A 196 5.62 18.24 -23.85
CA LEU A 196 5.39 18.18 -25.29
C LEU A 196 6.60 18.63 -26.11
N GLN A 197 7.33 19.63 -25.64
CA GLN A 197 8.56 20.13 -26.30
C GLN A 197 9.71 19.10 -26.18
N SER A 198 9.83 18.41 -25.02
CA SER A 198 10.85 17.38 -24.83
C SER A 198 10.52 16.06 -25.53
N GLY A 199 9.23 15.68 -25.62
CA GLY A 199 8.76 14.47 -26.31
C GLY A 199 8.66 14.57 -27.83
N GLY A 200 8.70 15.78 -28.39
CA GLY A 200 8.56 16.05 -29.83
C GLY A 200 9.86 16.09 -30.64
N ARG A 201 11.03 15.86 -30.04
CA ARG A 201 12.29 15.75 -30.78
C ARG A 201 12.56 14.29 -31.18
N LYS A 202 12.00 13.90 -32.31
CA LYS A 202 12.54 12.85 -33.18
C LYS A 202 13.33 13.49 -34.31
#